data_ec240e5008388389d9070d81a2966ba5
#
_entry.id   ec240e5008388389d9070d81a2966ba5
#
_cell.length_a   1.000
_cell.length_b   1.000
_cell.length_c   1.000
_cell.angle_alpha   90.00
_cell.angle_beta   90.00
_cell.angle_gamma   90.00
#
_symmetry.space_group_name_H-M   'P 1'
#
loop_
_entity.id
_entity.type
_entity.pdbx_description
1 polymer ?
#
loop_
_entity_poly.entity_id
_entity_poly.type
_entity_poly.pdbx_seq_one_letter_code
_entity_poly.pdbx_strand_id
1 'polypeptide(L)'
;SLGLVGSEMCIRDSKSSFPKATERFEGKEREVEVWCSNDYLNLSQHPQVTRTSVEVINQLGTGSGGTRNISGTSTYHVDLENLLAELHQKESALLFPSAYTANQSTLWTLCKNMEGVEVFSDELNHASLIQGIKNADVVTHIFRHNDTEHLEELLKTANANSPKIIVFESLYSMEGLRSPLQKIIEIARKYNALTYLDEVHSVGLYGPEGRGITAEKGL
;
A
#
# COMPACT_ATOMS: atom_id res chain seq x y z
N SER A 1 11.89 -10.88 19.61
CA SER A 1 10.95 -11.90 19.19
C SER A 1 9.61 -11.24 18.90
N LEU A 2 9.25 -11.18 17.66
CA LEU A 2 7.96 -10.69 17.19
C LEU A 2 6.88 -11.75 17.44
N GLY A 3 6.51 -11.95 18.68
CA GLY A 3 5.41 -12.79 19.09
C GLY A 3 4.08 -12.08 18.97
N LEU A 4 3.65 -11.74 17.75
CA LEU A 4 2.32 -11.16 17.52
C LEU A 4 1.37 -12.09 16.75
N VAL A 5 1.79 -13.30 16.45
CA VAL A 5 0.97 -14.34 15.82
C VAL A 5 1.10 -15.60 16.68
N GLY A 6 0.32 -15.68 17.71
CA GLY A 6 0.32 -16.80 18.63
C GLY A 6 -0.87 -16.72 19.57
N SER A 7 -0.94 -17.60 20.50
CA SER A 7 -1.98 -17.81 21.50
C SER A 7 -2.39 -16.57 22.38
N GLU A 8 -1.87 -15.41 22.10
CA GLU A 8 -2.07 -14.18 22.86
C GLU A 8 -2.70 -13.06 22.03
N MET A 9 -3.68 -13.38 21.18
CA MET A 9 -4.47 -12.34 20.52
C MET A 9 -5.35 -11.62 21.53
N CYS A 10 -4.99 -10.36 21.81
CA CYS A 10 -5.84 -9.48 22.60
C CYS A 10 -7.08 -9.08 21.80
N ILE A 11 -8.27 -9.43 22.29
CA ILE A 11 -9.51 -8.94 21.71
C ILE A 11 -9.69 -7.49 22.14
N ARG A 12 -9.73 -6.60 21.17
CA ARG A 12 -9.96 -5.18 21.38
C ARG A 12 -11.44 -4.87 21.20
N ASP A 13 -12.09 -4.44 22.29
CA ASP A 13 -13.41 -3.84 22.26
C ASP A 13 -13.27 -2.34 22.46
N SER A 14 -13.52 -1.54 21.45
CA SER A 14 -13.45 -0.09 21.60
C SER A 14 -14.83 0.48 21.90
N LYS A 15 -15.16 0.58 23.17
CA LYS A 15 -16.25 1.45 23.64
C LYS A 15 -15.80 2.90 23.87
N SER A 16 -14.51 3.17 23.79
CA SER A 16 -13.87 4.47 23.97
C SER A 16 -13.35 5.01 22.63
N SER A 17 -13.19 6.33 22.56
CA SER A 17 -12.58 6.97 21.39
C SER A 17 -11.12 6.53 21.25
N PHE A 18 -10.76 6.08 20.05
CA PHE A 18 -9.39 5.76 19.70
C PHE A 18 -8.42 6.91 20.04
N PRO A 19 -7.18 6.69 20.55
CA PRO A 19 -6.46 5.39 20.56
C PRO A 19 -6.74 4.51 21.79
N LYS A 20 -7.63 4.89 22.70
CA LYS A 20 -7.98 4.09 23.88
C LYS A 20 -8.85 2.90 23.48
N ALA A 21 -8.57 1.75 24.08
CA ALA A 21 -9.33 0.52 23.88
C ALA A 21 -9.36 -0.30 25.17
N THR A 22 -10.32 -1.20 25.26
CA THR A 22 -10.35 -2.21 26.32
C THR A 22 -9.75 -3.50 25.77
N GLU A 23 -8.69 -3.95 26.39
CA GLU A 23 -8.11 -5.27 26.14
C GLU A 23 -8.82 -6.29 27.02
N ARG A 24 -9.21 -7.43 26.43
CA ARG A 24 -9.71 -8.60 27.17
C ARG A 24 -8.74 -9.75 26.99
N PHE A 25 -8.13 -10.17 28.09
CA PHE A 25 -7.18 -11.26 28.12
C PHE A 25 -7.38 -12.11 29.35
N GLU A 26 -7.50 -13.43 29.22
CA GLU A 26 -7.74 -14.40 30.31
C GLU A 26 -8.86 -14.00 31.29
N GLY A 27 -9.96 -13.46 30.76
CA GLY A 27 -11.10 -13.01 31.56
C GLY A 27 -10.91 -11.72 32.35
N LYS A 28 -9.78 -11.03 32.15
CA LYS A 28 -9.50 -9.70 32.73
C LYS A 28 -9.68 -8.62 31.67
N GLU A 29 -10.15 -7.47 32.11
CA GLU A 29 -10.25 -6.28 31.28
C GLU A 29 -9.26 -5.21 31.78
N ARG A 30 -8.59 -4.53 30.84
CA ARG A 30 -7.76 -3.36 31.16
C ARG A 30 -7.87 -2.31 30.06
N GLU A 31 -7.76 -1.03 30.42
CA GLU A 31 -7.64 0.04 29.45
C GLU A 31 -6.22 0.06 28.88
N VAL A 32 -6.11 0.18 27.56
CA VAL A 32 -4.85 0.22 26.82
C VAL A 32 -4.88 1.34 25.80
N GLU A 33 -3.70 1.84 25.42
CA GLU A 33 -3.52 2.71 24.26
C GLU A 33 -2.95 1.91 23.08
N VAL A 34 -3.60 2.03 21.91
CA VAL A 34 -3.24 1.27 20.70
C VAL A 34 -2.32 2.12 19.82
N TRP A 35 -1.05 1.71 19.72
CA TRP A 35 -0.03 2.37 18.91
C TRP A 35 0.21 1.68 17.55
N CYS A 36 -0.35 0.49 17.32
CA CYS A 36 -0.14 -0.32 16.14
C CYS A 36 -1.31 -0.28 15.15
N SER A 37 -2.13 0.77 15.18
CA SER A 37 -3.25 0.93 14.26
C SER A 37 -2.80 1.57 12.94
N ASN A 38 -3.39 1.12 11.82
CA ASN A 38 -3.28 1.78 10.53
C ASN A 38 -4.25 2.95 10.36
N ASP A 39 -5.15 3.17 11.32
CA ASP A 39 -6.05 4.34 11.34
C ASP A 39 -5.33 5.56 11.94
N TYR A 40 -4.30 6.04 11.27
CA TYR A 40 -3.40 7.09 11.75
C TYR A 40 -4.11 8.40 12.10
N LEU A 41 -5.20 8.73 11.41
CA LEU A 41 -5.95 9.97 11.56
C LEU A 41 -7.26 9.78 12.34
N ASN A 42 -7.51 8.57 12.86
CA ASN A 42 -8.75 8.21 13.55
C ASN A 42 -10.02 8.48 12.71
N LEU A 43 -9.93 8.35 11.39
CA LEU A 43 -11.04 8.63 10.49
C LEU A 43 -12.13 7.57 10.55
N SER A 44 -11.83 6.36 11.00
CA SER A 44 -12.83 5.31 11.18
C SER A 44 -13.94 5.67 12.19
N GLN A 45 -13.66 6.60 13.11
CA GLN A 45 -14.60 7.09 14.12
C GLN A 45 -15.03 8.53 13.89
N HIS A 46 -14.61 9.16 12.78
CA HIS A 46 -14.98 10.53 12.50
C HIS A 46 -16.50 10.67 12.28
N PRO A 47 -17.18 11.60 12.96
CA PRO A 47 -18.66 11.69 12.92
C PRO A 47 -19.25 11.84 11.53
N GLN A 48 -18.57 12.53 10.63
CA GLN A 48 -19.03 12.67 9.24
C GLN A 48 -18.90 11.34 8.48
N VAL A 49 -17.76 10.65 8.62
CA VAL A 49 -17.51 9.36 7.95
C VAL A 49 -18.53 8.31 8.41
N THR A 50 -18.72 8.17 9.73
CA THR A 50 -19.68 7.20 10.28
C THR A 50 -21.12 7.51 9.87
N ARG A 51 -21.54 8.77 9.87
CA ARG A 51 -22.88 9.18 9.42
C ARG A 51 -23.08 8.85 7.94
N THR A 52 -22.16 9.26 7.07
CA THR A 52 -22.23 8.96 5.63
C THR A 52 -22.27 7.46 5.37
N SER A 53 -21.49 6.66 6.10
CA SER A 53 -21.53 5.20 5.98
C SER A 53 -22.92 4.64 6.30
N VAL A 54 -23.56 5.11 7.37
CA VAL A 54 -24.94 4.70 7.73
C VAL A 54 -25.95 5.11 6.67
N GLU A 55 -25.84 6.32 6.13
CA GLU A 55 -26.69 6.81 5.03
C GLU A 55 -26.57 5.93 3.78
N VAL A 56 -25.34 5.60 3.38
CA VAL A 56 -25.07 4.73 2.22
C VAL A 56 -25.61 3.32 2.44
N ILE A 57 -25.43 2.75 3.63
CA ILE A 57 -25.97 1.43 3.98
C ILE A 57 -27.50 1.42 3.88
N ASN A 58 -28.16 2.47 4.35
CA ASN A 58 -29.61 2.59 4.26
C ASN A 58 -30.13 2.72 2.82
N GLN A 59 -29.33 3.31 1.93
CA GLN A 59 -29.68 3.52 0.51
C GLN A 59 -29.39 2.30 -0.35
N LEU A 60 -28.24 1.66 -0.17
CA LEU A 60 -27.71 0.64 -1.08
C LEU A 60 -27.57 -0.75 -0.45
N GLY A 61 -27.75 -0.85 0.86
CA GLY A 61 -27.47 -2.10 1.59
C GLY A 61 -26.00 -2.27 1.92
N THR A 62 -25.62 -3.49 2.34
CA THR A 62 -24.28 -3.80 2.90
C THR A 62 -23.31 -4.45 1.90
N GLY A 63 -23.72 -4.64 0.66
CA GLY A 63 -22.88 -5.32 -0.33
C GLY A 63 -23.16 -4.90 -1.75
N SER A 64 -22.16 -5.09 -2.61
CA SER A 64 -22.22 -4.71 -4.03
C SER A 64 -23.03 -5.64 -4.91
N GLY A 65 -23.44 -6.80 -4.41
CA GLY A 65 -24.25 -7.79 -5.14
C GLY A 65 -23.54 -8.54 -6.26
N GLY A 66 -22.30 -8.22 -6.58
CA GLY A 66 -21.54 -8.88 -7.64
C GLY A 66 -20.13 -8.35 -7.81
N THR A 67 -19.41 -8.92 -8.77
CA THR A 67 -18.08 -8.39 -9.16
C THR A 67 -18.22 -7.07 -9.90
N ARG A 68 -17.19 -6.23 -9.86
CA ARG A 68 -17.18 -4.92 -10.52
C ARG A 68 -17.46 -4.99 -12.03
N ASN A 69 -16.98 -6.03 -12.70
CA ASN A 69 -17.14 -6.20 -14.15
C ASN A 69 -18.56 -6.57 -14.60
N ILE A 70 -19.41 -7.03 -13.69
CA ILE A 70 -20.76 -7.49 -14.01
C ILE A 70 -21.80 -6.52 -13.46
N SER A 71 -21.91 -6.40 -12.12
CA SER A 71 -22.95 -5.62 -11.46
C SER A 71 -22.51 -4.93 -10.19
N GLY A 72 -21.27 -5.14 -9.74
CA GLY A 72 -20.78 -4.65 -8.45
C GLY A 72 -20.18 -3.24 -8.47
N THR A 73 -20.12 -2.57 -9.63
CA THR A 73 -19.67 -1.18 -9.71
C THR A 73 -20.82 -0.22 -9.39
N SER A 74 -20.66 0.59 -8.36
CA SER A 74 -21.59 1.67 -8.00
C SER A 74 -21.00 3.04 -8.38
N THR A 75 -21.82 4.09 -8.34
CA THR A 75 -21.37 5.48 -8.51
C THR A 75 -20.26 5.84 -7.52
N TYR A 76 -20.34 5.38 -6.28
CA TYR A 76 -19.30 5.61 -5.26
C TYR A 76 -17.90 5.07 -5.65
N HIS A 77 -17.83 3.94 -6.35
CA HIS A 77 -16.55 3.46 -6.88
C HIS A 77 -15.99 4.41 -7.92
N VAL A 78 -16.82 4.83 -8.87
CA VAL A 78 -16.41 5.72 -9.97
C VAL A 78 -16.01 7.09 -9.44
N ASP A 79 -16.80 7.65 -8.55
CA ASP A 79 -16.53 8.96 -7.96
C ASP A 79 -15.24 8.95 -7.13
N LEU A 80 -15.01 7.91 -6.34
CA LEU A 80 -13.79 7.78 -5.56
C LEU A 80 -12.56 7.57 -6.45
N GLU A 81 -12.65 6.77 -7.51
CA GLU A 81 -11.55 6.60 -8.48
C GLU A 81 -11.20 7.92 -9.16
N ASN A 82 -12.20 8.73 -9.56
CA ASN A 82 -11.98 10.05 -10.14
C ASN A 82 -11.32 11.01 -9.14
N LEU A 83 -11.81 11.06 -7.90
CA LEU A 83 -11.22 11.89 -6.84
C LEU A 83 -9.77 11.50 -6.51
N LEU A 84 -9.48 10.21 -6.46
CA LEU A 84 -8.12 9.72 -6.22
C LEU A 84 -7.20 10.04 -7.40
N ALA A 85 -7.66 9.88 -8.63
CA ALA A 85 -6.90 10.26 -9.82
C ALA A 85 -6.56 11.77 -9.82
N GLU A 86 -7.55 12.61 -9.50
CA GLU A 86 -7.36 14.07 -9.35
C GLU A 86 -6.39 14.40 -8.21
N LEU A 87 -6.60 13.83 -7.01
CA LEU A 87 -5.75 14.05 -5.84
C LEU A 87 -4.28 13.73 -6.16
N HIS A 88 -4.03 12.60 -6.80
CA HIS A 88 -2.67 12.16 -7.14
C HIS A 88 -2.15 12.67 -8.48
N GLN A 89 -2.93 13.51 -9.19
CA GLN A 89 -2.57 14.05 -10.50
C GLN A 89 -2.20 12.96 -11.51
N LYS A 90 -3.01 11.90 -11.56
CA LYS A 90 -2.87 10.75 -12.46
C LYS A 90 -4.04 10.69 -13.43
N GLU A 91 -3.85 10.02 -14.57
CA GLU A 91 -4.87 9.87 -15.60
C GLU A 91 -6.08 9.06 -15.12
N SER A 92 -5.85 8.09 -14.25
CA SER A 92 -6.89 7.22 -13.68
C SER A 92 -6.44 6.57 -12.38
N ALA A 93 -7.42 6.07 -11.65
CA ALA A 93 -7.21 5.25 -10.46
C ALA A 93 -8.08 4.00 -10.53
N LEU A 94 -7.66 2.95 -9.83
CA LEU A 94 -8.40 1.70 -9.72
C LEU A 94 -8.46 1.28 -8.25
N LEU A 95 -9.68 1.07 -7.74
CA LEU A 95 -9.90 0.64 -6.36
C LEU A 95 -9.76 -0.88 -6.21
N PHE A 96 -9.15 -1.27 -5.13
CA PHE A 96 -9.06 -2.64 -4.64
C PHE A 96 -9.57 -2.74 -3.20
N PRO A 97 -9.99 -3.92 -2.73
CA PRO A 97 -10.49 -4.09 -1.36
C PRO A 97 -9.41 -3.88 -0.29
N SER A 98 -8.14 -3.92 -0.66
CA SER A 98 -7.01 -3.63 0.22
C SER A 98 -5.76 -3.29 -0.60
N ALA A 99 -4.79 -2.60 0.02
CA ALA A 99 -3.46 -2.38 -0.55
C ALA A 99 -2.74 -3.71 -0.80
N TYR A 100 -2.96 -4.72 0.05
CA TYR A 100 -2.43 -6.07 -0.17
C TYR A 100 -2.86 -6.62 -1.52
N THR A 101 -4.16 -6.61 -1.80
CA THR A 101 -4.72 -7.11 -3.07
C THR A 101 -4.28 -6.22 -4.25
N ALA A 102 -4.21 -4.91 -4.07
CA ALA A 102 -3.72 -3.99 -5.09
C ALA A 102 -2.29 -4.35 -5.53
N ASN A 103 -1.37 -4.47 -4.57
CA ASN A 103 0.02 -4.81 -4.83
C ASN A 103 0.16 -6.19 -5.50
N GLN A 104 -0.48 -7.20 -4.92
CA GLN A 104 -0.40 -8.57 -5.43
C GLN A 104 -0.93 -8.68 -6.86
N SER A 105 -2.11 -8.13 -7.12
CA SER A 105 -2.76 -8.25 -8.43
C SER A 105 -2.07 -7.41 -9.50
N THR A 106 -1.66 -6.18 -9.15
CA THR A 106 -1.04 -5.26 -10.10
C THR A 106 0.34 -5.77 -10.52
N LEU A 107 1.20 -6.13 -9.56
CA LEU A 107 2.53 -6.65 -9.88
C LEU A 107 2.47 -7.95 -10.66
N TRP A 108 1.60 -8.89 -10.26
CA TRP A 108 1.39 -10.11 -11.02
C TRP A 108 0.95 -9.81 -12.47
N THR A 109 -0.03 -8.92 -12.65
CA THR A 109 -0.54 -8.59 -13.97
C THR A 109 0.51 -7.89 -14.84
N LEU A 110 1.20 -6.89 -14.30
CA LEU A 110 2.26 -6.17 -15.02
C LEU A 110 3.37 -7.13 -15.46
N CYS A 111 3.90 -7.92 -14.54
CA CYS A 111 5.00 -8.82 -14.83
C CYS A 111 4.61 -9.94 -15.82
N LYS A 112 3.38 -10.47 -15.75
CA LYS A 112 2.91 -11.48 -16.71
C LYS A 112 2.70 -10.96 -18.12
N ASN A 113 2.44 -9.66 -18.29
CA ASN A 113 2.22 -9.05 -19.58
C ASN A 113 3.46 -8.34 -20.17
N MET A 114 4.57 -8.34 -19.44
CA MET A 114 5.85 -7.78 -19.91
C MET A 114 6.85 -8.91 -20.15
N GLU A 115 6.96 -9.37 -21.39
CA GLU A 115 7.85 -10.49 -21.75
C GLU A 115 9.31 -10.20 -21.36
N GLY A 116 9.92 -11.12 -20.64
CA GLY A 116 11.31 -11.03 -20.20
C GLY A 116 11.57 -9.96 -19.15
N VAL A 117 10.56 -9.48 -18.45
CA VAL A 117 10.73 -8.46 -17.40
C VAL A 117 11.65 -8.94 -16.28
N GLU A 118 12.51 -8.04 -15.82
CA GLU A 118 13.33 -8.21 -14.62
C GLU A 118 12.87 -7.25 -13.53
N VAL A 119 12.61 -7.78 -12.32
CA VAL A 119 12.13 -7.02 -11.17
C VAL A 119 13.27 -6.79 -10.19
N PHE A 120 13.42 -5.55 -9.73
CA PHE A 120 14.40 -5.13 -8.71
C PHE A 120 13.62 -4.72 -7.46
N SER A 121 13.67 -5.56 -6.43
CA SER A 121 12.86 -5.42 -5.21
C SER A 121 13.73 -5.03 -4.03
N ASP A 122 13.32 -4.04 -3.24
CA ASP A 122 13.93 -3.76 -1.94
C ASP A 122 13.74 -4.97 -1.01
N GLU A 123 14.78 -5.31 -0.22
CA GLU A 123 14.75 -6.49 0.66
C GLU A 123 13.72 -6.39 1.79
N LEU A 124 13.31 -5.18 2.18
CA LEU A 124 12.31 -4.94 3.23
C LEU A 124 10.91 -4.63 2.69
N ASN A 125 10.69 -4.82 1.41
CA ASN A 125 9.36 -4.65 0.82
C ASN A 125 8.28 -5.46 1.56
N HIS A 126 7.10 -4.89 1.66
CA HIS A 126 5.94 -5.52 2.28
C HIS A 126 5.61 -6.88 1.62
N ALA A 127 5.08 -7.80 2.42
CA ALA A 127 4.73 -9.16 1.99
C ALA A 127 3.81 -9.20 0.75
N SER A 128 2.95 -8.20 0.55
CA SER A 128 2.06 -8.10 -0.62
C SER A 128 2.82 -7.85 -1.92
N LEU A 129 3.87 -7.02 -1.88
CA LEU A 129 4.77 -6.76 -3.02
C LEU A 129 5.55 -8.02 -3.37
N ILE A 130 6.15 -8.64 -2.35
CA ILE A 130 6.89 -9.91 -2.51
C ILE A 130 5.99 -11.00 -3.09
N GLN A 131 4.75 -11.11 -2.61
CA GLN A 131 3.82 -12.14 -3.10
C GLN A 131 3.38 -11.89 -4.54
N GLY A 132 3.16 -10.63 -4.92
CA GLY A 132 2.82 -10.26 -6.29
C GLY A 132 3.93 -10.64 -7.27
N ILE A 133 5.19 -10.35 -6.92
CA ILE A 133 6.37 -10.70 -7.70
C ILE A 133 6.53 -12.23 -7.81
N LYS A 134 6.43 -12.95 -6.68
CA LYS A 134 6.52 -14.42 -6.66
C LYS A 134 5.46 -15.09 -7.52
N ASN A 135 4.23 -14.60 -7.48
CA ASN A 135 3.13 -15.16 -8.29
C ASN A 135 3.37 -14.97 -9.80
N ALA A 136 4.12 -13.96 -10.17
CA ALA A 136 4.46 -13.70 -11.57
C ALA A 136 5.54 -14.63 -12.11
N ASP A 137 6.37 -15.22 -11.23
CA ASP A 137 7.45 -16.15 -11.59
C ASP A 137 8.41 -15.55 -12.64
N VAL A 138 8.95 -14.38 -12.32
CA VAL A 138 9.87 -13.62 -13.19
C VAL A 138 11.24 -13.49 -12.54
N VAL A 139 12.25 -13.15 -13.34
CA VAL A 139 13.60 -12.88 -12.84
C VAL A 139 13.55 -11.74 -11.84
N THR A 140 14.00 -12.00 -10.62
CA THR A 140 13.93 -11.05 -9.51
C THR A 140 15.31 -10.86 -8.87
N HIS A 141 15.70 -9.61 -8.76
CA HIS A 141 16.93 -9.15 -8.09
C HIS A 141 16.53 -8.43 -6.80
N ILE A 142 17.08 -8.84 -5.67
CA ILE A 142 16.80 -8.20 -4.38
C ILE A 142 17.97 -7.30 -4.03
N PHE A 143 17.73 -6.00 -3.89
CA PHE A 143 18.75 -5.07 -3.44
C PHE A 143 18.63 -4.77 -1.94
N ARG A 144 19.77 -4.47 -1.30
CA ARG A 144 19.81 -4.13 0.12
C ARG A 144 18.96 -2.90 0.40
N HIS A 145 18.29 -2.88 1.55
CA HIS A 145 17.35 -1.85 1.94
C HIS A 145 17.91 -0.43 1.76
N ASN A 146 17.21 0.37 0.94
CA ASN A 146 17.58 1.75 0.62
C ASN A 146 18.99 1.95 0.00
N ASP A 147 19.67 0.87 -0.39
CA ASP A 147 21.00 0.91 -0.98
C ASP A 147 20.93 1.15 -2.50
N THR A 148 21.02 2.42 -2.87
CA THR A 148 20.95 2.83 -4.28
C THR A 148 22.20 2.43 -5.09
N GLU A 149 23.33 2.23 -4.45
CA GLU A 149 24.56 1.75 -5.11
C GLU A 149 24.39 0.29 -5.50
N HIS A 150 23.93 -0.55 -4.57
CA HIS A 150 23.65 -1.96 -4.85
C HIS A 150 22.53 -2.12 -5.90
N LEU A 151 21.46 -1.30 -5.83
CA LEU A 151 20.44 -1.28 -6.88
C LEU A 151 21.06 -1.00 -8.26
N GLU A 152 21.92 -0.01 -8.36
CA GLU A 152 22.59 0.34 -9.62
C GLU A 152 23.53 -0.75 -10.11
N GLU A 153 24.27 -1.42 -9.21
CA GLU A 153 25.11 -2.57 -9.54
C GLU A 153 24.29 -3.70 -10.16
N LEU A 154 23.15 -4.05 -9.57
CA LEU A 154 22.26 -5.08 -10.11
C LEU A 154 21.71 -4.69 -11.49
N LEU A 155 21.29 -3.45 -11.67
CA LEU A 155 20.79 -2.94 -12.95
C LEU A 155 21.85 -2.97 -14.06
N LYS A 156 23.12 -2.78 -13.74
CA LYS A 156 24.25 -2.91 -14.70
C LYS A 156 24.41 -4.34 -15.22
N THR A 157 24.07 -5.33 -14.41
CA THR A 157 24.20 -6.75 -14.77
C THR A 157 22.97 -7.31 -15.49
N ALA A 158 21.85 -6.59 -15.44
CA ALA A 158 20.61 -6.97 -16.08
C ALA A 158 20.72 -6.96 -17.60
N ASN A 159 19.87 -7.75 -18.27
CA ASN A 159 19.79 -7.72 -19.73
C ASN A 159 19.36 -6.32 -20.22
N ALA A 160 20.17 -5.71 -21.05
CA ALA A 160 19.93 -4.35 -21.56
C ALA A 160 18.58 -4.21 -22.27
N ASN A 161 18.11 -5.26 -22.92
CA ASN A 161 16.88 -5.27 -23.70
C ASN A 161 15.63 -5.68 -22.91
N SER A 162 15.79 -6.21 -21.69
CA SER A 162 14.66 -6.59 -20.84
C SER A 162 13.95 -5.37 -20.29
N PRO A 163 12.61 -5.37 -20.25
CA PRO A 163 11.86 -4.43 -19.43
C PRO A 163 12.29 -4.58 -17.96
N LYS A 164 12.31 -3.48 -17.22
CA LYS A 164 12.75 -3.45 -15.81
C LYS A 164 11.72 -2.75 -14.95
N ILE A 165 11.44 -3.31 -13.78
CA ILE A 165 10.59 -2.69 -12.75
C ILE A 165 11.35 -2.62 -11.45
N ILE A 166 11.46 -1.43 -10.85
CA ILE A 166 12.00 -1.22 -9.50
C ILE A 166 10.81 -1.10 -8.55
N VAL A 167 10.75 -2.00 -7.55
CA VAL A 167 9.64 -2.10 -6.60
C VAL A 167 10.13 -1.73 -5.21
N PHE A 168 9.49 -0.74 -4.60
CA PHE A 168 9.88 -0.23 -3.28
C PHE A 168 8.74 0.57 -2.63
N GLU A 169 8.88 0.88 -1.33
CA GLU A 169 7.93 1.70 -0.56
C GLU A 169 8.49 3.10 -0.32
N SER A 170 7.64 4.11 -0.24
CA SER A 170 8.10 5.47 0.13
C SER A 170 8.40 5.60 1.62
N LEU A 171 7.63 4.87 2.44
CA LEU A 171 7.76 4.78 3.89
C LEU A 171 7.54 3.33 4.33
N TYR A 172 8.53 2.72 4.90
CA TYR A 172 8.48 1.34 5.39
C TYR A 172 7.80 1.25 6.75
N SER A 173 6.78 0.42 6.87
CA SER A 173 5.89 0.39 8.03
C SER A 173 6.56 -0.02 9.34
N MET A 174 7.49 -0.97 9.28
CA MET A 174 8.11 -1.53 10.49
C MET A 174 9.28 -0.69 10.98
N GLU A 175 10.08 -0.17 10.06
CA GLU A 175 11.29 0.61 10.34
C GLU A 175 11.00 2.11 10.47
N GLY A 176 9.91 2.59 9.88
CA GLY A 176 9.60 4.01 9.79
C GLY A 176 10.59 4.81 8.93
N LEU A 177 11.35 4.12 8.08
CA LEU A 177 12.37 4.73 7.24
C LEU A 177 11.79 5.16 5.89
N ARG A 178 12.23 6.30 5.40
CA ARG A 178 11.89 6.82 4.07
C ARG A 178 12.89 6.34 3.03
N SER A 179 12.40 6.00 1.85
CA SER A 179 13.25 5.70 0.70
C SER A 179 13.98 6.93 0.16
N PRO A 180 15.16 6.76 -0.42
CA PRO A 180 15.87 7.77 -1.17
C PRO A 180 15.23 7.99 -2.57
N LEU A 181 13.93 8.40 -2.59
CA LEU A 181 13.06 8.47 -3.77
C LEU A 181 13.75 9.15 -4.97
N GLN A 182 14.30 10.35 -4.77
CA GLN A 182 14.94 11.11 -5.83
C GLN A 182 16.02 10.29 -6.54
N LYS A 183 16.86 9.62 -5.75
CA LYS A 183 17.97 8.81 -6.28
C LYS A 183 17.48 7.57 -7.02
N ILE A 184 16.46 6.89 -6.48
CA ILE A 184 15.87 5.74 -7.14
C ILE A 184 15.27 6.14 -8.48
N ILE A 185 14.55 7.27 -8.56
CA ILE A 185 13.97 7.79 -9.81
C ILE A 185 15.06 8.16 -10.84
N GLU A 186 16.14 8.79 -10.40
CA GLU A 186 17.28 9.09 -11.28
C GLU A 186 17.87 7.81 -11.88
N ILE A 187 18.07 6.79 -11.06
CA ILE A 187 18.55 5.47 -11.49
C ILE A 187 17.53 4.81 -12.43
N ALA A 188 16.26 4.83 -12.09
CA ALA A 188 15.20 4.27 -12.93
C ALA A 188 15.22 4.89 -14.34
N ARG A 189 15.30 6.20 -14.43
CA ARG A 189 15.41 6.92 -15.71
C ARG A 189 16.68 6.53 -16.49
N LYS A 190 17.83 6.43 -15.79
CA LYS A 190 19.11 6.05 -16.40
C LYS A 190 19.07 4.67 -17.05
N TYR A 191 18.38 3.72 -16.43
CA TYR A 191 18.29 2.32 -16.90
C TYR A 191 16.99 1.99 -17.62
N ASN A 192 16.17 3.00 -17.96
CA ASN A 192 14.86 2.85 -18.59
C ASN A 192 13.97 1.83 -17.85
N ALA A 193 13.94 1.94 -16.53
CA ALA A 193 13.14 1.10 -15.65
C ALA A 193 11.85 1.82 -15.23
N LEU A 194 10.75 1.07 -15.14
CA LEU A 194 9.55 1.54 -14.48
C LEU A 194 9.76 1.53 -12.95
N THR A 195 9.11 2.44 -12.25
CA THR A 195 9.03 2.42 -10.80
C THR A 195 7.64 1.97 -10.36
N TYR A 196 7.57 1.00 -9.47
CA TYR A 196 6.37 0.60 -8.75
C TYR A 196 6.55 1.02 -7.30
N LEU A 197 5.80 2.02 -6.88
CA LEU A 197 5.94 2.63 -5.56
C LEU A 197 4.69 2.38 -4.72
N ASP A 198 4.87 1.81 -3.54
CA ASP A 198 3.85 1.73 -2.50
C ASP A 198 3.97 2.95 -1.56
N GLU A 199 2.90 3.72 -1.47
CA GLU A 199 2.78 4.89 -0.59
C GLU A 199 1.72 4.73 0.50
N VAL A 200 1.24 3.50 0.76
CA VAL A 200 0.13 3.26 1.69
C VAL A 200 0.36 3.84 3.10
N HIS A 201 1.60 3.86 3.57
CA HIS A 201 1.97 4.41 4.88
C HIS A 201 2.28 5.91 4.86
N SER A 202 2.29 6.56 3.71
CA SER A 202 2.59 7.99 3.59
C SER A 202 1.39 8.84 3.17
N VAL A 203 0.48 8.28 2.38
CA VAL A 203 -0.75 8.95 1.94
C VAL A 203 -1.66 9.24 3.14
N GLY A 204 -2.22 10.45 3.18
CA GLY A 204 -2.97 10.97 4.31
C GLY A 204 -2.12 11.69 5.36
N LEU A 205 -0.78 11.46 5.39
CA LEU A 205 0.12 11.98 6.42
C LEU A 205 1.13 13.01 5.90
N TYR A 206 1.62 12.82 4.69
CA TYR A 206 2.72 13.61 4.14
C TYR A 206 2.32 14.31 2.84
N GLY A 207 3.03 15.39 2.55
CA GLY A 207 2.87 16.17 1.33
C GLY A 207 1.64 17.07 1.31
N PRO A 208 1.52 17.93 0.30
CA PRO A 208 0.35 18.77 0.10
C PRO A 208 -0.93 17.92 0.02
N GLU A 209 -1.97 18.30 0.74
CA GLU A 209 -3.27 17.61 0.78
C GLU A 209 -3.19 16.13 1.20
N GLY A 210 -2.08 15.71 1.82
CA GLY A 210 -1.87 14.31 2.20
C GLY A 210 -1.56 13.37 1.03
N ARG A 211 -1.03 13.87 -0.08
CA ARG A 211 -0.79 13.08 -1.31
C ARG A 211 0.39 12.11 -1.23
N GLY A 212 1.12 12.11 -0.13
CA GLY A 212 2.27 11.21 0.07
C GLY A 212 3.63 11.91 -0.05
N ILE A 213 4.70 11.13 0.14
CA ILE A 213 6.08 11.63 0.14
C ILE A 213 6.54 12.03 -1.27
N THR A 214 6.05 11.38 -2.31
CA THR A 214 6.32 11.80 -3.69
C THR A 214 5.87 13.23 -3.95
N ALA A 215 4.64 13.56 -3.55
CA ALA A 215 4.10 14.91 -3.66
C ALA A 215 4.84 15.92 -2.77
N GLU A 216 5.27 15.52 -1.55
CA GLU A 216 6.12 16.34 -0.68
C GLU A 216 7.43 16.76 -1.38
N LYS A 217 7.97 15.88 -2.21
CA LYS A 217 9.23 16.11 -2.93
C LYS A 217 9.06 16.70 -4.32
N GLY A 218 7.84 16.88 -4.80
CA GLY A 218 7.55 17.36 -6.15
C GLY A 218 7.96 16.38 -7.27
N LEU A 219 7.81 15.09 -7.04
CA LEU A 219 8.21 13.98 -7.92
C LEU A 219 7.01 13.37 -8.67
#